data_fad2ff5e409a776b01385d244f5e1bf2
#
_entry.id   fad2ff5e409a776b01385d244f5e1bf2
#
_cell.length_a   1.000
_cell.length_b   1.000
_cell.length_c   1.000
_cell.angle_alpha   90.00
_cell.angle_beta   90.00
_cell.angle_gamma   90.00
#
_symmetry.space_group_name_H-M   'P 1'
#
loop_
_entity.id
_entity.type
_entity.pdbx_description
1 polymer ?
#
loop_
_entity_poly.entity_id
_entity_poly.type
_entity_poly.pdbx_seq_one_letter_code
_entity_poly.pdbx_strand_id
1 'polypeptide(L)'
;MRIAVFGAHNVGKTTLTEELLENLPGYTLETEPYYQLELSGYEFSENPTAEDFIEQFNYSVHLISESGDDVIFDRFVVDILAYLHVVDPNINIQSFFEKAQTLIAEIDLFVFVPIEEPDLMQDYQPDLAKLRSNVNDLLHDWISDFEIEVIEVKGTVLNRRNQVLDKISNPHLK
;
A
#
# COMPACT_ATOMS: atom_id res chain seq x y z
N MET A 1 12.06 9.96 8.37
CA MET A 1 11.08 10.06 7.24
C MET A 1 10.22 8.82 7.20
N ARG A 2 8.92 8.98 7.05
CA ARG A 2 7.93 7.89 6.99
C ARG A 2 7.52 7.66 5.53
N ILE A 3 7.77 6.47 5.01
CA ILE A 3 7.58 6.11 3.60
C ILE A 3 6.47 5.06 3.51
N ALA A 4 5.44 5.31 2.72
CA ALA A 4 4.37 4.34 2.46
C ALA A 4 4.46 3.82 1.03
N VAL A 5 4.63 2.50 0.87
CA VAL A 5 4.61 1.80 -0.43
C VAL A 5 3.28 1.11 -0.58
N PHE A 6 2.48 1.51 -1.56
CA PHE A 6 1.12 1.03 -1.73
C PHE A 6 0.76 0.70 -3.18
N GLY A 7 -0.32 -0.03 -3.38
CA GLY A 7 -0.76 -0.50 -4.69
C GLY A 7 -1.49 -1.85 -4.60
N ALA A 8 -1.98 -2.35 -5.71
CA ALA A 8 -2.68 -3.64 -5.77
C ALA A 8 -1.79 -4.82 -5.32
N HIS A 9 -2.37 -6.00 -5.07
CA HIS A 9 -1.56 -7.18 -4.75
C HIS A 9 -0.71 -7.62 -5.95
N ASN A 10 0.38 -8.35 -5.69
CA ASN A 10 1.28 -8.88 -6.72
C ASN A 10 1.86 -7.84 -7.70
N VAL A 11 2.05 -6.59 -7.26
CA VAL A 11 2.78 -5.56 -8.05
C VAL A 11 4.25 -5.41 -7.63
N GLY A 12 4.69 -6.17 -6.60
CA GLY A 12 6.09 -6.20 -6.13
C GLY A 12 6.39 -5.15 -5.04
N LYS A 13 5.40 -4.77 -4.22
CA LYS A 13 5.59 -3.85 -3.08
C LYS A 13 6.59 -4.39 -2.07
N THR A 14 6.36 -5.60 -1.56
CA THR A 14 7.22 -6.24 -0.55
C THR A 14 8.67 -6.33 -1.02
N THR A 15 8.90 -6.77 -2.27
CA THR A 15 10.25 -6.80 -2.83
C THR A 15 10.89 -5.41 -2.89
N LEU A 16 10.10 -4.38 -3.21
CA LEU A 16 10.60 -3.00 -3.22
C LEU A 16 10.91 -2.50 -1.82
N THR A 17 10.05 -2.77 -0.82
CA THR A 17 10.28 -2.32 0.56
C THR A 17 11.50 -2.98 1.18
N GLU A 18 11.75 -4.27 0.90
CA GLU A 18 12.95 -4.98 1.31
C GLU A 18 14.20 -4.36 0.68
N GLU A 19 14.18 -4.08 -0.63
CA GLU A 19 15.28 -3.40 -1.32
C GLU A 19 15.53 -1.97 -0.79
N LEU A 20 14.47 -1.25 -0.42
CA LEU A 20 14.62 0.07 0.19
C LEU A 20 15.26 -0.04 1.58
N LEU A 21 14.83 -1.00 2.40
CA LEU A 21 15.38 -1.23 3.73
C LEU A 21 16.89 -1.51 3.68
N GLU A 22 17.34 -2.33 2.72
CA GLU A 22 18.77 -2.62 2.53
C GLU A 22 19.60 -1.37 2.16
N ASN A 23 18.98 -0.36 1.56
CA ASN A 23 19.64 0.84 1.05
C ASN A 23 19.39 2.11 1.90
N LEU A 24 18.57 2.02 2.95
CA LEU A 24 18.25 3.11 3.87
C LEU A 24 18.67 2.73 5.30
N PRO A 25 19.96 2.91 5.66
CA PRO A 25 20.47 2.54 6.98
C PRO A 25 19.74 3.35 8.09
N GLY A 26 19.28 2.65 9.09
CA GLY A 26 18.55 3.25 10.23
C GLY A 26 17.02 3.23 10.09
N TYR A 27 16.51 2.83 8.92
CA TYR A 27 15.08 2.61 8.74
C TYR A 27 14.63 1.26 9.31
N THR A 28 13.36 1.20 9.70
CA THR A 28 12.65 -0.04 10.04
C THR A 28 11.60 -0.35 8.96
N LEU A 29 11.20 -1.61 8.85
CA LEU A 29 10.15 -2.05 7.94
C LEU A 29 8.96 -2.56 8.74
N GLU A 30 7.82 -1.94 8.52
CA GLU A 30 6.53 -2.45 8.94
C GLU A 30 5.95 -3.30 7.81
N THR A 31 5.89 -4.59 8.05
CA THR A 31 5.45 -5.57 7.05
C THR A 31 3.94 -5.53 6.84
N GLU A 32 3.49 -6.11 5.73
CA GLU A 32 2.07 -6.14 5.35
C GLU A 32 1.16 -6.62 6.50
N PRO A 33 0.08 -5.89 6.82
CA PRO A 33 -0.84 -6.20 7.91
C PRO A 33 -1.43 -7.61 7.88
N TYR A 34 -1.63 -8.14 6.68
CA TYR A 34 -2.10 -9.52 6.47
C TYR A 34 -1.25 -10.54 7.25
N TYR A 35 0.07 -10.51 7.04
CA TYR A 35 0.98 -11.47 7.69
C TYR A 35 1.05 -11.29 9.20
N GLN A 36 1.00 -10.06 9.67
CA GLN A 36 1.05 -9.78 11.12
C GLN A 36 -0.22 -10.26 11.83
N LEU A 37 -1.38 -10.06 11.21
CA LEU A 37 -2.65 -10.57 11.72
C LEU A 37 -2.68 -12.10 11.74
N GLU A 38 -2.22 -12.75 10.67
CA GLU A 38 -2.10 -14.22 10.59
C GLU A 38 -1.17 -14.75 11.69
N LEU A 39 -0.01 -14.14 11.90
CA LEU A 39 0.91 -14.49 12.98
C LEU A 39 0.30 -14.30 14.38
N SER A 40 -0.60 -13.34 14.54
CA SER A 40 -1.33 -13.11 15.80
C SER A 40 -2.52 -14.05 16.00
N GLY A 41 -2.81 -14.92 15.03
CA GLY A 41 -3.86 -15.94 15.09
C GLY A 41 -5.20 -15.52 14.47
N TYR A 42 -5.24 -14.43 13.68
CA TYR A 42 -6.41 -14.10 12.89
C TYR A 42 -6.56 -15.10 11.73
N GLU A 43 -7.73 -15.69 11.59
CA GLU A 43 -8.06 -16.65 10.53
C GLU A 43 -8.74 -15.92 9.37
N PHE A 44 -8.00 -15.67 8.31
CA PHE A 44 -8.54 -15.07 7.09
C PHE A 44 -9.48 -16.02 6.35
N SER A 45 -10.49 -15.44 5.70
CA SER A 45 -11.39 -16.17 4.82
C SER A 45 -10.66 -16.69 3.58
N GLU A 46 -11.06 -17.86 3.08
CA GLU A 46 -10.49 -18.41 1.83
C GLU A 46 -10.67 -17.45 0.64
N ASN A 47 -11.82 -16.79 0.58
CA ASN A 47 -12.06 -15.67 -0.33
C ASN A 47 -12.07 -14.38 0.48
N PRO A 48 -11.33 -13.34 0.08
CA PRO A 48 -11.26 -12.08 0.82
C PRO A 48 -12.63 -11.46 1.06
N THR A 49 -12.91 -11.10 2.31
CA THR A 49 -14.17 -10.49 2.74
C THR A 49 -13.98 -9.04 3.20
N ALA A 50 -15.08 -8.30 3.32
CA ALA A 50 -15.05 -6.95 3.88
C ALA A 50 -14.47 -6.95 5.31
N GLU A 51 -14.81 -7.95 6.12
CA GLU A 51 -14.34 -8.09 7.50
C GLU A 51 -12.80 -8.26 7.54
N ASP A 52 -12.24 -9.08 6.65
CA ASP A 52 -10.80 -9.26 6.54
C ASP A 52 -10.06 -7.94 6.24
N PHE A 53 -10.64 -7.08 5.39
CA PHE A 53 -10.05 -5.78 5.09
C PHE A 53 -10.28 -4.75 6.19
N ILE A 54 -11.38 -4.81 6.93
CA ILE A 54 -11.60 -3.97 8.11
C ILE A 54 -10.56 -4.27 9.18
N GLU A 55 -10.26 -5.54 9.44
CA GLU A 55 -9.24 -5.93 10.41
C GLU A 55 -7.84 -5.46 9.96
N GLN A 56 -7.50 -5.63 8.68
CA GLN A 56 -6.23 -5.12 8.14
C GLN A 56 -6.15 -3.60 8.24
N PHE A 57 -7.25 -2.88 7.97
CA PHE A 57 -7.30 -1.43 8.10
C PHE A 57 -7.08 -0.98 9.56
N ASN A 58 -7.80 -1.58 10.51
CA ASN A 58 -7.66 -1.26 11.93
C ASN A 58 -6.24 -1.54 12.44
N TYR A 59 -5.66 -2.66 12.03
CA TYR A 59 -4.28 -3.00 12.36
C TYR A 59 -3.30 -1.96 11.77
N SER A 60 -3.47 -1.56 10.52
CA SER A 60 -2.63 -0.53 9.88
C SER A 60 -2.73 0.82 10.59
N VAL A 61 -3.93 1.22 11.01
CA VAL A 61 -4.13 2.45 11.81
C VAL A 61 -3.30 2.41 13.09
N HIS A 62 -3.37 1.28 13.81
CA HIS A 62 -2.59 1.09 15.04
C HIS A 62 -1.09 1.12 14.74
N LEU A 63 -0.64 0.37 13.76
CA LEU A 63 0.75 0.29 13.35
C LEU A 63 1.33 1.66 13.00
N ILE A 64 0.63 2.45 12.17
CA ILE A 64 1.07 3.80 11.79
C ILE A 64 1.15 4.70 13.03
N SER A 65 0.21 4.59 13.97
CA SER A 65 0.18 5.43 15.17
C SER A 65 1.30 5.10 16.17
N GLU A 66 1.76 3.84 16.22
CA GLU A 66 2.79 3.38 17.15
C GLU A 66 4.20 3.43 16.56
N SER A 67 4.32 3.50 15.24
CA SER A 67 5.62 3.51 14.56
C SER A 67 6.34 4.85 14.73
N GLY A 68 7.67 4.77 14.84
CA GLY A 68 8.55 5.94 14.95
C GLY A 68 8.77 6.68 13.63
N ASP A 69 9.80 7.52 13.64
CA ASP A 69 10.37 8.11 12.43
C ASP A 69 11.19 7.06 11.67
N ASP A 70 11.66 7.37 10.47
CA ASP A 70 12.52 6.49 9.66
C ASP A 70 11.97 5.06 9.50
N VAL A 71 10.73 4.97 8.98
CA VAL A 71 10.00 3.72 8.79
C VAL A 71 9.47 3.61 7.35
N ILE A 72 9.49 2.39 6.83
CA ILE A 72 8.88 1.99 5.55
C ILE A 72 7.67 1.13 5.87
N PHE A 73 6.51 1.49 5.32
CA PHE A 73 5.28 0.69 5.43
C PHE A 73 5.07 -0.10 4.14
N ASP A 74 5.01 -1.44 4.25
CA ASP A 74 4.57 -2.32 3.16
C ASP A 74 3.04 -2.41 3.21
N ARG A 75 2.37 -1.66 2.42
CA ARG A 75 0.97 -1.25 2.38
C ARG A 75 0.64 -0.02 3.21
N PHE A 76 -0.43 0.63 2.82
CA PHE A 76 -1.00 1.77 3.51
C PHE A 76 -2.53 1.68 3.57
N VAL A 77 -3.13 2.40 4.50
CA VAL A 77 -4.59 2.36 4.72
C VAL A 77 -5.41 2.65 3.47
N VAL A 78 -4.87 3.41 2.51
CA VAL A 78 -5.57 3.77 1.28
C VAL A 78 -5.78 2.56 0.35
N ASP A 79 -4.77 1.71 0.16
CA ASP A 79 -4.94 0.51 -0.67
C ASP A 79 -5.82 -0.55 0.03
N ILE A 80 -5.73 -0.68 1.34
CA ILE A 80 -6.62 -1.58 2.11
C ILE A 80 -8.08 -1.11 2.00
N LEU A 81 -8.31 0.19 2.12
CA LEU A 81 -9.64 0.78 1.97
C LEU A 81 -10.19 0.61 0.54
N ALA A 82 -9.34 0.69 -0.49
CA ALA A 82 -9.72 0.41 -1.86
C ALA A 82 -10.18 -1.05 -2.04
N TYR A 83 -9.48 -2.01 -1.43
CA TYR A 83 -9.93 -3.40 -1.40
C TYR A 83 -11.28 -3.55 -0.72
N LEU A 84 -11.47 -2.95 0.45
CA LEU A 84 -12.73 -2.99 1.18
C LEU A 84 -13.88 -2.51 0.31
N HIS A 85 -13.72 -1.38 -0.38
CA HIS A 85 -14.75 -0.81 -1.24
C HIS A 85 -15.04 -1.65 -2.49
N VAL A 86 -14.02 -2.26 -3.09
CA VAL A 86 -14.22 -3.14 -4.27
C VAL A 86 -14.89 -4.45 -3.88
N VAL A 87 -14.58 -5.01 -2.71
CA VAL A 87 -15.18 -6.27 -2.22
C VAL A 87 -16.64 -6.06 -1.77
N ASP A 88 -16.93 -4.96 -1.10
CA ASP A 88 -18.29 -4.59 -0.72
C ASP A 88 -18.60 -3.12 -1.07
N PRO A 89 -19.09 -2.85 -2.29
CA PRO A 89 -19.43 -1.50 -2.73
C PRO A 89 -20.58 -0.83 -1.96
N ASN A 90 -21.33 -1.60 -1.15
CA ASN A 90 -22.46 -1.07 -0.37
C ASN A 90 -22.03 -0.67 1.04
N ILE A 91 -20.83 -1.02 1.47
CA ILE A 91 -20.34 -0.64 2.79
C ILE A 91 -20.18 0.89 2.88
N ASN A 92 -20.58 1.45 4.02
CA ASN A 92 -20.31 2.86 4.28
C ASN A 92 -18.86 3.05 4.70
N ILE A 93 -18.03 3.54 3.76
CA ILE A 93 -16.59 3.77 3.99
C ILE A 93 -16.26 5.16 4.53
N GLN A 94 -17.25 6.03 4.80
CA GLN A 94 -17.00 7.43 5.15
C GLN A 94 -16.06 7.59 6.36
N SER A 95 -16.28 6.84 7.43
CA SER A 95 -15.43 6.92 8.62
C SER A 95 -14.02 6.40 8.39
N PHE A 96 -13.85 5.39 7.55
CA PHE A 96 -12.54 4.87 7.13
C PHE A 96 -11.80 5.90 6.26
N PHE A 97 -12.53 6.54 5.35
CA PHE A 97 -11.97 7.59 4.48
C PHE A 97 -11.46 8.78 5.29
N GLU A 98 -12.26 9.28 6.24
CA GLU A 98 -11.86 10.36 7.16
C GLU A 98 -10.63 9.97 8.00
N LYS A 99 -10.57 8.72 8.47
CA LYS A 99 -9.41 8.21 9.20
C LYS A 99 -8.17 8.11 8.31
N ALA A 100 -8.32 7.63 7.08
CA ALA A 100 -7.23 7.57 6.10
C ALA A 100 -6.67 8.96 5.81
N GLN A 101 -7.52 9.98 5.60
CA GLN A 101 -7.10 11.37 5.41
C GLN A 101 -6.24 11.90 6.58
N THR A 102 -6.59 11.53 7.81
CA THR A 102 -5.79 11.93 8.98
C THR A 102 -4.39 11.31 8.94
N LEU A 103 -4.29 10.03 8.55
CA LEU A 103 -3.03 9.29 8.51
C LEU A 103 -2.14 9.67 7.32
N ILE A 104 -2.73 10.14 6.22
CA ILE A 104 -1.99 10.67 5.07
C ILE A 104 -1.05 11.80 5.50
N ALA A 105 -1.51 12.68 6.40
CA ALA A 105 -0.69 13.79 6.91
C ALA A 105 0.53 13.34 7.75
N GLU A 106 0.59 12.07 8.14
CA GLU A 106 1.69 11.50 8.92
C GLU A 106 2.79 10.87 8.05
N ILE A 107 2.62 10.84 6.73
CA ILE A 107 3.55 10.22 5.78
C ILE A 107 4.29 11.29 4.99
N ASP A 108 5.60 11.14 4.90
CA ASP A 108 6.46 12.09 4.19
C ASP A 108 6.62 11.77 2.70
N LEU A 109 6.54 10.49 2.33
CA LEU A 109 6.71 10.03 0.94
C LEU A 109 5.77 8.87 0.63
N PHE A 110 4.94 9.09 -0.39
CA PHE A 110 4.09 8.04 -0.95
C PHE A 110 4.69 7.46 -2.22
N VAL A 111 4.84 6.15 -2.24
CA VAL A 111 5.34 5.38 -3.38
C VAL A 111 4.21 4.50 -3.90
N PHE A 112 3.65 4.88 -5.04
CA PHE A 112 2.63 4.10 -5.72
C PHE A 112 3.27 3.11 -6.69
N VAL A 113 2.90 1.83 -6.56
CA VAL A 113 3.35 0.75 -7.44
C VAL A 113 2.15 0.28 -8.26
N PRO A 114 1.97 0.78 -9.49
CA PRO A 114 0.84 0.41 -10.34
C PRO A 114 1.03 -0.97 -10.96
N ILE A 115 -0.06 -1.50 -11.54
CA ILE A 115 0.03 -2.59 -12.51
C ILE A 115 0.66 -2.01 -13.78
N GLU A 116 1.72 -2.65 -14.28
CA GLU A 116 2.39 -2.25 -15.51
C GLU A 116 1.91 -3.08 -16.71
N GLU A 117 1.96 -2.48 -17.90
CA GLU A 117 1.70 -3.18 -19.16
C GLU A 117 3.02 -3.49 -19.90
N PRO A 118 3.30 -4.74 -20.30
CA PRO A 118 2.47 -5.93 -20.06
C PRO A 118 2.54 -6.38 -18.60
N ASP A 119 1.39 -6.84 -18.05
CA ASP A 119 1.33 -7.39 -16.69
C ASP A 119 2.07 -8.74 -16.64
N LEU A 120 3.25 -8.73 -16.02
CA LEU A 120 4.10 -9.91 -15.90
C LEU A 120 3.74 -10.78 -14.69
N MET A 121 2.91 -10.27 -13.79
CA MET A 121 2.50 -10.92 -12.54
C MET A 121 1.02 -11.30 -12.60
N GLN A 122 0.61 -11.98 -13.66
CA GLN A 122 -0.78 -12.39 -13.85
C GLN A 122 -1.22 -13.35 -12.76
N ASP A 123 -2.31 -13.01 -12.09
CA ASP A 123 -3.01 -13.94 -11.23
C ASP A 123 -3.69 -15.02 -12.08
N TYR A 124 -3.41 -16.29 -11.77
CA TYR A 124 -4.02 -17.43 -12.46
C TYR A 124 -5.49 -17.63 -12.09
N GLN A 125 -5.98 -16.94 -11.04
CA GLN A 125 -7.37 -16.97 -10.62
C GLN A 125 -8.10 -15.75 -11.19
N PRO A 126 -9.09 -15.93 -12.10
CA PRO A 126 -9.76 -14.80 -12.77
C PRO A 126 -10.40 -13.79 -11.83
N ASP A 127 -10.96 -14.24 -10.71
CA ASP A 127 -11.62 -13.36 -9.74
C ASP A 127 -10.63 -12.48 -9.00
N LEU A 128 -9.46 -13.02 -8.65
CA LEU A 128 -8.36 -12.24 -8.04
C LEU A 128 -7.73 -11.28 -9.04
N ALA A 129 -7.58 -11.66 -10.30
CA ALA A 129 -7.10 -10.78 -11.36
C ALA A 129 -8.05 -9.59 -11.55
N LYS A 130 -9.35 -9.84 -11.55
CA LYS A 130 -10.36 -8.77 -11.65
C LYS A 130 -10.36 -7.86 -10.42
N LEU A 131 -10.30 -8.43 -9.21
CA LEU A 131 -10.18 -7.67 -7.98
C LEU A 131 -8.95 -6.75 -8.01
N ARG A 132 -7.80 -7.30 -8.41
CA ARG A 132 -6.53 -6.60 -8.54
C ARG A 132 -6.62 -5.41 -9.50
N SER A 133 -7.20 -5.61 -10.69
CA SER A 133 -7.40 -4.53 -11.68
C SER A 133 -8.33 -3.44 -11.14
N ASN A 134 -9.49 -3.81 -10.59
CA ASN A 134 -10.45 -2.85 -10.04
C ASN A 134 -9.84 -2.00 -8.92
N VAL A 135 -9.04 -2.62 -8.05
CA VAL A 135 -8.34 -1.91 -6.98
C VAL A 135 -7.29 -0.95 -7.55
N ASN A 136 -6.52 -1.37 -8.56
CA ASN A 136 -5.54 -0.51 -9.20
C ASN A 136 -6.20 0.73 -9.84
N ASP A 137 -7.30 0.55 -10.55
CA ASP A 137 -8.03 1.64 -11.19
C ASP A 137 -8.60 2.61 -10.14
N LEU A 138 -9.19 2.07 -9.07
CA LEU A 138 -9.72 2.87 -7.97
C LEU A 138 -8.61 3.66 -7.25
N LEU A 139 -7.43 3.09 -7.10
CA LEU A 139 -6.30 3.78 -6.49
C LEU A 139 -5.82 4.97 -7.32
N HIS A 140 -5.83 4.87 -8.66
CA HIS A 140 -5.54 6.02 -9.53
C HIS A 140 -6.51 7.17 -9.30
N ASP A 141 -7.81 6.88 -9.16
CA ASP A 141 -8.82 7.90 -8.88
C ASP A 141 -8.61 8.49 -7.47
N TRP A 142 -8.41 7.64 -6.47
CA TRP A 142 -8.31 8.06 -5.07
C TRP A 142 -7.01 8.81 -4.73
N ILE A 143 -5.91 8.58 -5.41
CA ILE A 143 -4.70 9.41 -5.28
C ILE A 143 -5.06 10.89 -5.53
N SER A 144 -5.93 11.15 -6.51
CA SER A 144 -6.42 12.50 -6.81
C SER A 144 -7.41 12.99 -5.75
N ASP A 145 -8.37 12.15 -5.34
CA ASP A 145 -9.41 12.51 -4.37
C ASP A 145 -8.86 12.80 -2.97
N PHE A 146 -7.81 12.09 -2.56
CA PHE A 146 -7.10 12.34 -1.31
C PHE A 146 -6.05 13.46 -1.42
N GLU A 147 -5.83 14.01 -2.61
CA GLU A 147 -4.79 15.01 -2.88
C GLU A 147 -3.37 14.54 -2.47
N ILE A 148 -3.08 13.22 -2.65
CA ILE A 148 -1.78 12.65 -2.27
C ILE A 148 -0.75 12.97 -3.36
N GLU A 149 0.36 13.60 -2.98
CA GLU A 149 1.53 13.68 -3.85
C GLU A 149 2.28 12.34 -3.81
N VAL A 150 2.25 11.60 -4.91
CA VAL A 150 2.91 10.29 -5.02
C VAL A 150 4.07 10.33 -6.00
N ILE A 151 5.05 9.46 -5.81
CA ILE A 151 5.89 9.00 -6.91
C ILE A 151 5.34 7.67 -7.43
N GLU A 152 5.06 7.60 -8.71
CA GLU A 152 4.70 6.37 -9.40
C GLU A 152 5.98 5.70 -9.93
N VAL A 153 6.27 4.50 -9.43
CA VAL A 153 7.53 3.80 -9.78
C VAL A 153 7.27 2.68 -10.77
N LYS A 154 8.19 2.51 -11.74
CA LYS A 154 8.06 1.56 -12.86
C LYS A 154 9.35 0.81 -13.16
N GLY A 155 9.21 -0.33 -13.81
CA GLY A 155 10.29 -1.16 -14.29
C GLY A 155 10.74 -2.23 -13.30
N THR A 156 12.01 -2.64 -13.39
CA THR A 156 12.56 -3.64 -12.48
C THR A 156 12.61 -3.13 -11.03
N VAL A 157 12.71 -4.05 -10.06
CA VAL A 157 12.81 -3.68 -8.64
C VAL A 157 13.98 -2.70 -8.40
N LEU A 158 15.12 -2.90 -9.06
CA LEU A 158 16.26 -1.99 -8.96
C LEU A 158 15.97 -0.61 -9.54
N ASN A 159 15.22 -0.53 -10.65
CA ASN A 159 14.80 0.76 -11.21
C ASN A 159 13.84 1.49 -10.27
N ARG A 160 12.85 0.78 -9.73
CA ARG A 160 11.89 1.32 -8.77
C ARG A 160 12.58 1.83 -7.50
N ARG A 161 13.49 1.04 -6.92
CA ARG A 161 14.31 1.45 -5.78
C ARG A 161 15.07 2.75 -6.08
N ASN A 162 15.75 2.82 -7.22
CA ASN A 162 16.54 4.00 -7.58
C ASN A 162 15.64 5.24 -7.72
N GLN A 163 14.45 5.12 -8.32
CA GLN A 163 13.48 6.22 -8.40
C GLN A 163 13.10 6.75 -7.01
N VAL A 164 12.88 5.84 -6.03
CA VAL A 164 12.59 6.25 -4.65
C VAL A 164 13.79 6.92 -4.00
N LEU A 165 15.00 6.34 -4.10
CA LEU A 165 16.22 6.90 -3.51
C LEU A 165 16.58 8.27 -4.13
N ASP A 166 16.37 8.44 -5.43
CA ASP A 166 16.58 9.71 -6.12
C ASP A 166 15.60 10.78 -5.60
N LYS A 167 14.33 10.43 -5.36
CA LYS A 167 13.34 11.36 -4.79
C LYS A 167 13.69 11.73 -3.34
N ILE A 168 14.15 10.78 -2.52
CA ILE A 168 14.60 11.05 -1.15
C ILE A 168 15.80 12.01 -1.15
N SER A 169 16.75 11.78 -2.04
CA SER A 169 17.96 12.59 -2.14
C SER A 169 17.72 13.99 -2.73
N ASN A 170 16.65 14.14 -3.54
CA ASN A 170 16.30 15.35 -4.26
C ASN A 170 14.80 15.64 -4.14
N PRO A 171 14.32 16.09 -2.97
CA PRO A 171 12.87 16.27 -2.71
C PRO A 171 12.16 17.24 -3.68
N HIS A 172 12.91 18.09 -4.38
CA HIS A 172 12.41 19.11 -5.31
C HIS A 172 12.34 18.65 -6.78
N LEU A 173 12.74 17.42 -7.10
CA LEU A 173 12.52 16.84 -8.42
C LEU A 173 11.01 16.53 -8.60
N LYS A 174 10.38 17.29 -9.51
CA LYS A 174 9.02 17.03 -9.98
C LYS A 174 9.05 16.02 -11.11
#